data_16457c1a5ba3adaacccfed584fd208f1
#
_entry.id   16457c1a5ba3adaacccfed584fd208f1
#
_cell.length_a   1.000
_cell.length_b   1.000
_cell.length_c   1.000
_cell.angle_alpha   90.00
_cell.angle_beta   90.00
_cell.angle_gamma   90.00
#
_symmetry.space_group_name_H-M   'P 1'
#
loop_
_entity.id
_entity.type
_entity.pdbx_description
1 polymer ?
#
loop_
_entity_poly.entity_id
_entity_poly.type
_entity_poly.pdbx_seq_one_letter_code
_entity_poly.pdbx_strand_id
1 'polypeptide(L)'
;TVYGARPGSPFLWAVRATGERPMTFAVEGLPEGLSLDTQTGIISGTAPSQAKEYSVVLMAKNQHGMAKKKGILRFGDQLALTPPMGWNSWNCWGMAVSQDRVKQSAAAMIKSGLANHGWTYIVIDDGWQGERNEHGTIQANEKFPQMGALGQYLHDHGLKFGIYSSPGLTSCGGLAGSLGHESSDAHTYAQWGVDYLKYDWCSYNDYLGTPQDTWSVEQQILPFRKMTDALNATSRDILHSVCNWGMNQVWEWADQTGGQLWRTSGDIEDSWVSLSNIGFAQSALTEFSRPGAWNDPDMLIVGWVGWGEKLHETRLTPAEQYTHLTLWSMAAAPLMIGCDLSRLDAFTYNLLANDEVIAINQDILGKQANCIFKNKEEQVWLRELADGTKALALFNLMEKKRTMVLDWKKWGLNDLKEARDVWRQKDLGKLANLKTRDLEAHGCDLLILKK
;
A
#
# COMPACT_ATOMS: atom_id res chain seq x y z
N THR A 1 3.48 -13.61 8.72
CA THR A 1 3.83 -13.05 7.41
C THR A 1 3.40 -14.01 6.32
N VAL A 2 2.80 -13.51 5.26
CA VAL A 2 2.39 -14.29 4.09
C VAL A 2 2.81 -13.54 2.82
N TYR A 3 3.25 -14.27 1.80
CA TYR A 3 3.56 -13.70 0.48
C TYR A 3 3.03 -14.61 -0.62
N GLY A 4 2.40 -14.03 -1.64
CA GLY A 4 1.80 -14.73 -2.78
C GLY A 4 2.52 -14.46 -4.09
N ALA A 5 2.64 -15.50 -4.94
CA ALA A 5 3.17 -15.42 -6.30
C ALA A 5 2.51 -16.46 -7.19
N ARG A 6 2.45 -16.21 -8.50
CA ARG A 6 1.98 -17.23 -9.44
C ARG A 6 3.03 -18.34 -9.66
N PRO A 7 2.61 -19.60 -9.88
CA PRO A 7 3.53 -20.66 -10.24
C PRO A 7 4.34 -20.31 -11.49
N GLY A 8 5.65 -20.57 -11.45
CA GLY A 8 6.57 -20.35 -12.56
C GLY A 8 6.98 -18.89 -12.82
N SER A 9 6.42 -17.91 -12.09
CA SER A 9 6.81 -16.51 -12.29
C SER A 9 8.17 -16.19 -11.65
N PRO A 10 8.87 -15.14 -12.13
CA PRO A 10 10.02 -14.59 -11.44
C PRO A 10 9.65 -14.15 -10.02
N PHE A 11 10.43 -14.61 -9.05
CA PHE A 11 10.16 -14.38 -7.63
C PHE A 11 11.16 -13.38 -7.04
N LEU A 12 10.64 -12.40 -6.32
CA LEU A 12 11.44 -11.46 -5.53
C LEU A 12 10.70 -11.15 -4.24
N TRP A 13 11.33 -11.44 -3.12
CA TRP A 13 10.88 -11.05 -1.80
C TRP A 13 12.08 -10.88 -0.87
N ALA A 14 11.96 -10.14 0.21
CA ALA A 14 13.06 -9.97 1.15
C ALA A 14 12.62 -10.24 2.59
N VAL A 15 13.47 -10.95 3.34
CA VAL A 15 13.34 -11.08 4.78
C VAL A 15 13.62 -9.72 5.39
N ARG A 16 12.57 -9.06 5.88
CA ARG A 16 12.68 -7.73 6.48
C ARG A 16 12.89 -7.88 7.99
N ALA A 17 13.91 -7.23 8.51
CA ALA A 17 14.20 -7.20 9.93
C ALA A 17 14.85 -5.87 10.32
N THR A 18 14.37 -5.29 11.39
CA THR A 18 14.94 -4.12 12.06
C THR A 18 16.03 -4.56 13.05
N GLY A 19 16.87 -3.63 13.48
CA GLY A 19 17.93 -3.85 14.44
C GLY A 19 19.31 -3.48 13.93
N GLU A 20 20.30 -3.65 14.80
CA GLU A 20 21.68 -3.25 14.53
C GLU A 20 22.32 -4.09 13.42
N ARG A 21 23.03 -3.43 12.52
CA ARG A 21 23.80 -4.01 11.42
C ARG A 21 25.29 -4.13 11.81
N PRO A 22 26.09 -5.11 11.27
CA PRO A 22 25.68 -6.07 10.24
C PRO A 22 24.75 -7.18 10.76
N MET A 23 23.91 -7.68 9.85
CA MET A 23 22.94 -8.73 10.14
C MET A 23 23.02 -9.80 9.05
N THR A 24 22.86 -11.07 9.43
CA THR A 24 22.78 -12.19 8.50
C THR A 24 21.40 -12.82 8.53
N PHE A 25 21.00 -13.40 7.41
CA PHE A 25 19.68 -13.97 7.22
C PHE A 25 19.76 -15.47 6.92
N ALA A 26 18.72 -16.21 7.33
CA ALA A 26 18.51 -17.59 6.95
C ALA A 26 17.02 -17.87 6.79
N VAL A 27 16.67 -18.87 5.98
CA VAL A 27 15.30 -19.34 5.81
C VAL A 27 15.29 -20.85 5.80
N GLU A 28 14.49 -21.44 6.69
CA GLU A 28 14.20 -22.89 6.69
C GLU A 28 12.91 -23.13 5.87
N GLY A 29 12.88 -24.22 5.10
CA GLY A 29 11.69 -24.59 4.31
C GLY A 29 11.51 -23.82 3.00
N LEU A 30 12.56 -23.15 2.50
CA LEU A 30 12.52 -22.46 1.21
C LEU A 30 12.34 -23.50 0.08
N PRO A 31 11.35 -23.33 -0.83
CA PRO A 31 11.13 -24.26 -1.92
C PRO A 31 12.24 -24.24 -2.95
N GLU A 32 12.38 -25.35 -3.68
CA GLU A 32 13.30 -25.44 -4.83
C GLU A 32 13.00 -24.35 -5.87
N GLY A 33 14.04 -23.87 -6.54
CA GLY A 33 13.95 -22.76 -7.50
C GLY A 33 14.14 -21.38 -6.89
N LEU A 34 14.10 -21.26 -5.54
CA LEU A 34 14.35 -20.02 -4.82
C LEU A 34 15.67 -20.08 -4.05
N SER A 35 16.37 -18.97 -4.00
CA SER A 35 17.62 -18.79 -3.27
C SER A 35 17.57 -17.55 -2.37
N LEU A 36 18.28 -17.63 -1.23
CA LEU A 36 18.42 -16.53 -0.30
C LEU A 36 19.84 -15.96 -0.37
N ASP A 37 19.95 -14.66 -0.54
CA ASP A 37 21.16 -13.93 -0.21
C ASP A 37 21.22 -13.71 1.31
N THR A 38 22.17 -14.36 1.96
CA THR A 38 22.29 -14.36 3.43
C THR A 38 22.78 -13.02 4.01
N GLN A 39 23.28 -12.10 3.19
CA GLN A 39 23.75 -10.77 3.61
C GLN A 39 22.66 -9.71 3.47
N THR A 40 21.85 -9.80 2.41
CA THR A 40 20.80 -8.82 2.13
C THR A 40 19.41 -9.27 2.61
N GLY A 41 19.20 -10.58 2.79
CA GLY A 41 17.90 -11.17 3.08
C GLY A 41 16.99 -11.28 1.85
N ILE A 42 17.50 -10.99 0.65
CA ILE A 42 16.74 -11.06 -0.60
C ILE A 42 16.56 -12.54 -1.00
N ILE A 43 15.32 -12.94 -1.25
CA ILE A 43 14.93 -14.22 -1.81
C ILE A 43 14.54 -13.99 -3.26
N SER A 44 15.21 -14.68 -4.18
CA SER A 44 14.96 -14.54 -5.61
C SER A 44 15.02 -15.90 -6.32
N GLY A 45 14.58 -15.94 -7.58
CA GLY A 45 14.59 -17.13 -8.40
C GLY A 45 13.30 -17.28 -9.20
N THR A 46 12.88 -18.52 -9.45
CA THR A 46 11.63 -18.85 -10.13
C THR A 46 10.70 -19.54 -9.15
N ALA A 47 9.47 -19.08 -9.05
CA ALA A 47 8.44 -19.70 -8.23
C ALA A 47 8.21 -21.17 -8.65
N PRO A 48 7.92 -22.09 -7.70
CA PRO A 48 7.55 -23.47 -8.05
C PRO A 48 6.44 -23.52 -9.10
N SER A 49 6.50 -24.52 -10.00
CA SER A 49 5.54 -24.67 -11.10
C SER A 49 4.15 -25.15 -10.66
N GLN A 50 4.01 -25.62 -9.41
CA GLN A 50 2.75 -26.12 -8.87
C GLN A 50 2.17 -25.15 -7.84
N ALA A 51 0.87 -24.96 -7.87
CA ALA A 51 0.13 -24.23 -6.85
C ALA A 51 0.23 -24.96 -5.50
N LYS A 52 0.85 -24.32 -4.50
CA LYS A 52 1.09 -24.92 -3.18
C LYS A 52 1.46 -23.87 -2.14
N GLU A 53 1.20 -24.16 -0.87
CA GLU A 53 1.71 -23.39 0.27
C GLU A 53 2.95 -24.05 0.88
N TYR A 54 3.92 -23.21 1.21
CA TYR A 54 5.14 -23.62 1.92
C TYR A 54 5.24 -22.82 3.23
N SER A 55 5.32 -23.56 4.34
CA SER A 55 5.65 -22.95 5.63
C SER A 55 7.15 -22.72 5.71
N VAL A 56 7.56 -21.50 5.99
CA VAL A 56 8.97 -21.12 6.13
C VAL A 56 9.25 -20.55 7.52
N VAL A 57 10.48 -20.68 7.99
CA VAL A 57 10.96 -19.97 9.17
C VAL A 57 12.02 -18.95 8.74
N LEU A 58 11.68 -17.69 8.86
CA LEU A 58 12.55 -16.56 8.56
C LEU A 58 13.41 -16.26 9.78
N MET A 59 14.70 -16.07 9.59
CA MET A 59 15.67 -15.81 10.66
C MET A 59 16.55 -14.61 10.31
N ALA A 60 16.78 -13.76 11.30
CA ALA A 60 17.74 -12.67 11.24
C ALA A 60 18.63 -12.72 12.47
N LYS A 61 19.96 -12.61 12.30
CA LYS A 61 20.96 -12.72 13.35
C LYS A 61 21.98 -11.58 13.27
N ASN A 62 22.29 -10.99 14.41
CA ASN A 62 23.40 -10.04 14.60
C ASN A 62 24.19 -10.38 15.85
N GLN A 63 25.11 -9.48 16.29
CA GLN A 63 25.93 -9.69 17.48
C GLN A 63 25.13 -9.79 18.81
N HIS A 64 23.90 -9.25 18.84
CA HIS A 64 23.05 -9.24 20.04
C HIS A 64 22.14 -10.46 20.14
N GLY A 65 21.99 -11.25 19.07
CA GLY A 65 21.14 -12.43 19.10
C GLY A 65 20.48 -12.77 17.76
N MET A 66 19.45 -13.58 17.84
CA MET A 66 18.70 -14.07 16.67
C MET A 66 17.20 -13.97 16.92
N ALA A 67 16.49 -13.45 15.93
CA ALA A 67 15.03 -13.46 15.87
C ALA A 67 14.55 -14.48 14.82
N LYS A 68 13.40 -15.11 15.11
CA LYS A 68 12.72 -16.03 14.20
C LYS A 68 11.26 -15.63 14.02
N LYS A 69 10.76 -15.75 12.78
CA LYS A 69 9.35 -15.51 12.47
C LYS A 69 8.84 -16.56 11.49
N LYS A 70 7.68 -17.15 11.78
CA LYS A 70 6.99 -18.03 10.82
C LYS A 70 6.42 -17.22 9.65
N GLY A 71 6.52 -17.79 8.46
CA GLY A 71 5.96 -17.23 7.23
C GLY A 71 5.32 -18.30 6.37
N ILE A 72 4.51 -17.87 5.43
CA ILE A 72 3.86 -18.71 4.41
C ILE A 72 4.19 -18.13 3.05
N LEU A 73 4.74 -18.95 2.17
CA LEU A 73 4.83 -18.67 0.74
C LEU A 73 3.70 -19.41 0.04
N ARG A 74 2.76 -18.69 -0.56
CA ARG A 74 1.62 -19.26 -1.26
C ARG A 74 1.80 -19.07 -2.77
N PHE A 75 1.92 -20.16 -3.51
CA PHE A 75 1.95 -20.14 -4.97
C PHE A 75 0.58 -20.51 -5.51
N GLY A 76 0.00 -19.62 -6.31
CA GLY A 76 -1.36 -19.70 -6.83
C GLY A 76 -1.77 -18.41 -7.52
N ASP A 77 -3.02 -18.30 -7.93
CA ASP A 77 -3.51 -17.16 -8.71
C ASP A 77 -3.71 -15.87 -7.88
N GLN A 78 -3.67 -15.98 -6.54
CA GLN A 78 -3.94 -14.85 -5.67
C GLN A 78 -2.65 -14.12 -5.30
N LEU A 79 -2.54 -12.87 -5.73
CA LEU A 79 -1.46 -11.94 -5.39
C LEU A 79 -1.90 -10.99 -4.27
N ALA A 80 -0.97 -10.14 -3.78
CA ALA A 80 -1.24 -9.13 -2.75
C ALA A 80 -1.99 -9.69 -1.53
N LEU A 81 -1.50 -10.77 -0.93
CA LEU A 81 -2.13 -11.43 0.23
C LEU A 81 -2.18 -10.54 1.49
N THR A 82 -1.36 -9.50 1.54
CA THR A 82 -1.47 -8.33 2.43
C THR A 82 -1.46 -7.06 1.59
N PRO A 83 -1.97 -5.93 2.12
CA PRO A 83 -1.98 -4.68 1.36
C PRO A 83 -0.56 -4.28 0.92
N PRO A 84 -0.34 -3.82 -0.33
CA PRO A 84 0.95 -3.34 -0.77
C PRO A 84 1.44 -2.15 0.06
N MET A 85 2.76 -2.10 0.33
CA MET A 85 3.42 -0.99 1.01
C MET A 85 4.56 -0.45 0.15
N GLY A 86 4.62 0.85 -0.05
CA GLY A 86 5.65 1.45 -0.88
C GLY A 86 5.60 2.97 -0.93
N TRP A 87 6.12 3.50 -1.99
CA TRP A 87 6.18 4.92 -2.33
C TRP A 87 5.64 5.15 -3.73
N ASN A 88 4.93 6.26 -3.92
CA ASN A 88 4.45 6.72 -5.21
C ASN A 88 4.90 8.16 -5.44
N SER A 89 5.29 8.51 -6.66
CA SER A 89 5.90 9.79 -6.99
C SER A 89 4.92 10.97 -7.08
N TRP A 90 3.60 10.74 -7.13
CA TRP A 90 2.66 11.79 -7.53
C TRP A 90 2.59 12.96 -6.56
N ASN A 91 2.33 12.69 -5.29
CA ASN A 91 2.09 13.78 -4.32
C ASN A 91 3.35 14.60 -3.99
N CYS A 92 4.55 14.11 -4.28
CA CYS A 92 5.76 14.92 -4.18
C CYS A 92 6.19 15.52 -5.51
N TRP A 93 6.24 14.77 -6.60
CA TRP A 93 6.88 15.24 -7.82
C TRP A 93 5.89 15.54 -8.97
N GLY A 94 4.66 14.99 -8.96
CA GLY A 94 3.74 15.10 -10.09
C GLY A 94 4.43 14.78 -11.41
N MET A 95 4.15 15.57 -12.44
CA MET A 95 4.77 15.44 -13.76
C MET A 95 6.27 15.78 -13.80
N ALA A 96 6.85 16.34 -12.73
CA ALA A 96 8.28 16.60 -12.62
C ALA A 96 9.12 15.38 -12.20
N VAL A 97 8.51 14.21 -12.05
CA VAL A 97 9.21 12.96 -11.75
C VAL A 97 10.26 12.62 -12.80
N SER A 98 11.39 12.05 -12.37
CA SER A 98 12.49 11.60 -13.24
C SER A 98 13.18 10.36 -12.68
N GLN A 99 13.91 9.65 -13.52
CA GLN A 99 14.69 8.47 -13.11
C GLN A 99 15.59 8.75 -11.91
N ASP A 100 16.24 9.92 -11.86
CA ASP A 100 17.12 10.30 -10.76
C ASP A 100 16.34 10.52 -9.45
N ARG A 101 15.17 11.17 -9.50
CA ARG A 101 14.30 11.34 -8.33
C ARG A 101 13.78 10.00 -7.80
N VAL A 102 13.44 9.08 -8.70
CA VAL A 102 13.05 7.71 -8.32
C VAL A 102 14.19 6.96 -7.65
N LYS A 103 15.40 7.02 -8.20
CA LYS A 103 16.61 6.43 -7.59
C LYS A 103 16.92 7.06 -6.23
N GLN A 104 16.78 8.38 -6.10
CA GLN A 104 16.96 9.08 -4.81
C GLN A 104 15.94 8.60 -3.77
N SER A 105 14.68 8.44 -4.14
CA SER A 105 13.63 7.94 -3.25
C SER A 105 13.88 6.49 -2.82
N ALA A 106 14.30 5.62 -3.75
CA ALA A 106 14.69 4.25 -3.45
C ALA A 106 15.90 4.19 -2.51
N ALA A 107 16.94 4.96 -2.79
CA ALA A 107 18.14 5.05 -1.94
C ALA A 107 17.80 5.59 -0.53
N ALA A 108 16.90 6.59 -0.44
CA ALA A 108 16.44 7.13 0.82
C ALA A 108 15.62 6.10 1.62
N MET A 109 14.73 5.32 0.98
CA MET A 109 13.98 4.23 1.61
C MET A 109 14.91 3.17 2.22
N ILE A 110 15.98 2.82 1.51
CA ILE A 110 16.99 1.87 1.98
C ILE A 110 17.81 2.47 3.12
N LYS A 111 18.37 3.67 2.91
CA LYS A 111 19.27 4.34 3.85
C LYS A 111 18.58 4.69 5.17
N SER A 112 17.34 5.13 5.14
CA SER A 112 16.55 5.41 6.35
C SER A 112 16.19 4.14 7.12
N GLY A 113 16.21 2.99 6.48
CA GLY A 113 15.77 1.72 7.05
C GLY A 113 14.28 1.42 6.85
N LEU A 114 13.49 2.29 6.21
CA LEU A 114 12.07 2.01 5.94
C LEU A 114 11.88 0.68 5.21
N ALA A 115 12.76 0.31 4.29
CA ALA A 115 12.72 -1.01 3.64
C ALA A 115 12.76 -2.17 4.63
N ASN A 116 13.40 -2.03 5.80
CA ASN A 116 13.45 -3.05 6.85
C ASN A 116 12.13 -3.21 7.60
N HIS A 117 11.24 -2.21 7.52
CA HIS A 117 9.88 -2.22 8.07
C HIS A 117 8.84 -2.76 7.09
N GLY A 118 9.24 -3.13 5.86
CA GLY A 118 8.34 -3.75 4.86
C GLY A 118 7.93 -2.85 3.71
N TRP A 119 8.37 -1.59 3.68
CA TRP A 119 8.17 -0.71 2.52
C TRP A 119 8.97 -1.24 1.34
N THR A 120 8.26 -1.60 0.26
CA THR A 120 8.86 -2.44 -0.79
C THR A 120 8.69 -1.85 -2.19
N TYR A 121 7.51 -1.30 -2.51
CA TYR A 121 7.22 -0.81 -3.84
C TYR A 121 7.78 0.61 -4.05
N ILE A 122 8.34 0.85 -5.23
CA ILE A 122 8.71 2.17 -5.75
C ILE A 122 7.93 2.38 -7.04
N VAL A 123 6.90 3.22 -6.97
CA VAL A 123 5.94 3.42 -8.06
C VAL A 123 6.17 4.78 -8.72
N ILE A 124 6.44 4.77 -10.02
CA ILE A 124 6.42 5.97 -10.85
C ILE A 124 4.98 6.21 -11.26
N ASP A 125 4.41 7.34 -10.88
CA ASP A 125 3.11 7.80 -11.33
C ASP A 125 3.18 8.38 -12.75
N ASP A 126 2.22 9.18 -13.18
CA ASP A 126 2.19 9.80 -14.49
C ASP A 126 3.44 10.66 -14.77
N GLY A 127 3.86 10.75 -16.02
CA GLY A 127 4.99 11.59 -16.44
C GLY A 127 6.21 10.87 -16.99
N TRP A 128 6.17 9.55 -17.15
CA TRP A 128 7.28 8.76 -17.70
C TRP A 128 7.11 8.42 -19.20
N GLN A 129 5.87 8.42 -19.70
CA GLN A 129 5.52 7.95 -21.03
C GLN A 129 6.10 8.88 -22.10
N GLY A 130 6.71 8.26 -23.09
CA GLY A 130 7.12 8.88 -24.34
C GLY A 130 6.16 8.52 -25.48
N GLU A 131 6.59 8.79 -26.70
CA GLU A 131 5.86 8.39 -27.91
C GLU A 131 6.01 6.89 -28.15
N ARG A 132 5.08 6.32 -28.89
CA ARG A 132 5.20 4.95 -29.40
C ARG A 132 6.13 4.92 -30.60
N ASN A 133 6.94 3.87 -30.72
CA ASN A 133 7.78 3.67 -31.89
C ASN A 133 6.94 3.25 -33.12
N GLU A 134 7.58 3.06 -34.26
CA GLU A 134 6.95 2.64 -35.55
C GLU A 134 6.19 1.30 -35.47
N HIS A 135 6.47 0.47 -34.46
CA HIS A 135 5.76 -0.79 -34.20
C HIS A 135 4.63 -0.62 -33.15
N GLY A 136 4.34 0.60 -32.71
CA GLY A 136 3.32 0.89 -31.69
C GLY A 136 3.75 0.58 -30.26
N THR A 137 5.02 0.20 -30.02
CA THR A 137 5.54 -0.10 -28.68
C THR A 137 5.78 1.19 -27.91
N ILE A 138 5.24 1.27 -26.70
CA ILE A 138 5.44 2.41 -25.81
C ILE A 138 6.93 2.58 -25.48
N GLN A 139 7.40 3.82 -25.51
CA GLN A 139 8.74 4.19 -25.10
C GLN A 139 8.68 5.05 -23.83
N ALA A 140 9.73 5.04 -23.03
CA ALA A 140 9.89 6.03 -21.98
C ALA A 140 10.40 7.35 -22.59
N ASN A 141 10.05 8.49 -21.97
CA ASN A 141 10.55 9.79 -22.39
C ASN A 141 12.01 10.04 -21.92
N GLU A 142 12.55 11.21 -22.26
CA GLU A 142 13.93 11.57 -21.95
C GLU A 142 14.25 11.63 -20.45
N LYS A 143 13.24 11.80 -19.59
CA LYS A 143 13.41 11.75 -18.13
C LYS A 143 13.68 10.35 -17.59
N PHE A 144 13.38 9.32 -18.39
CA PHE A 144 13.52 7.90 -18.04
C PHE A 144 14.29 7.12 -19.12
N PRO A 145 15.55 7.44 -19.38
CA PRO A 145 16.30 6.89 -20.51
C PRO A 145 16.54 5.38 -20.46
N GLN A 146 16.39 4.76 -19.27
CA GLN A 146 16.76 3.36 -19.05
C GLN A 146 15.80 2.64 -18.08
N MET A 147 14.52 2.49 -18.47
CA MET A 147 13.49 1.87 -17.61
C MET A 147 13.83 0.45 -17.15
N GLY A 148 14.32 -0.41 -18.04
CA GLY A 148 14.73 -1.76 -17.67
C GLY A 148 15.90 -1.78 -16.67
N ALA A 149 16.89 -0.89 -16.84
CA ALA A 149 18.00 -0.76 -15.89
C ALA A 149 17.53 -0.18 -14.53
N LEU A 150 16.52 0.69 -14.53
CA LEU A 150 15.88 1.18 -13.32
C LEU A 150 15.16 0.05 -12.57
N GLY A 151 14.38 -0.78 -13.29
CA GLY A 151 13.73 -1.95 -12.70
C GLY A 151 14.75 -2.91 -12.08
N GLN A 152 15.84 -3.22 -12.80
CA GLN A 152 16.90 -4.08 -12.29
C GLN A 152 17.57 -3.48 -11.05
N TYR A 153 17.87 -2.17 -11.06
CA TYR A 153 18.42 -1.47 -9.90
C TYR A 153 17.54 -1.63 -8.65
N LEU A 154 16.21 -1.50 -8.80
CA LEU A 154 15.28 -1.68 -7.68
C LEU A 154 15.27 -3.13 -7.17
N HIS A 155 15.26 -4.10 -8.09
CA HIS A 155 15.28 -5.52 -7.74
C HIS A 155 16.56 -5.94 -7.04
N ASP A 156 17.71 -5.44 -7.46
CA ASP A 156 19.01 -5.71 -6.82
C ASP A 156 19.05 -5.24 -5.35
N HIS A 157 18.17 -4.30 -5.00
CA HIS A 157 17.99 -3.83 -3.62
C HIS A 157 16.79 -4.46 -2.89
N GLY A 158 16.15 -5.50 -3.48
CA GLY A 158 14.98 -6.16 -2.93
C GLY A 158 13.72 -5.28 -2.89
N LEU A 159 13.68 -4.23 -3.71
CA LEU A 159 12.53 -3.37 -3.92
C LEU A 159 11.76 -3.83 -5.18
N LYS A 160 10.49 -3.45 -5.26
CA LYS A 160 9.61 -3.76 -6.39
C LYS A 160 9.32 -2.52 -7.21
N PHE A 161 9.24 -2.68 -8.51
CA PHE A 161 9.09 -1.62 -9.48
C PHE A 161 7.65 -1.44 -9.88
N GLY A 162 7.09 -0.23 -9.72
CA GLY A 162 5.75 0.13 -10.18
C GLY A 162 5.76 1.25 -11.20
N ILE A 163 4.74 1.25 -12.06
CA ILE A 163 4.49 2.30 -13.04
C ILE A 163 3.01 2.66 -13.09
N TYR A 164 2.68 3.63 -13.93
CA TYR A 164 1.34 4.17 -14.17
C TYR A 164 1.00 4.10 -15.66
N SER A 165 -0.28 3.87 -15.97
CA SER A 165 -0.85 4.07 -17.32
C SER A 165 -2.35 4.38 -17.23
N SER A 166 -3.03 4.41 -18.37
CA SER A 166 -4.45 4.71 -18.49
C SER A 166 -5.11 3.82 -19.55
N PRO A 167 -6.38 3.42 -19.39
CA PRO A 167 -7.17 2.72 -20.42
C PRO A 167 -7.52 3.60 -21.62
N GLY A 168 -7.40 4.90 -21.51
CA GLY A 168 -7.71 5.83 -22.58
C GLY A 168 -6.57 6.01 -23.59
N LEU A 169 -6.77 6.94 -24.53
CA LEU A 169 -5.75 7.33 -25.51
C LEU A 169 -4.58 8.04 -24.83
N THR A 170 -4.89 8.82 -23.79
CA THR A 170 -3.89 9.58 -23.03
C THR A 170 -4.03 9.34 -21.54
N SER A 171 -2.93 9.55 -20.81
CA SER A 171 -2.90 9.66 -19.35
C SER A 171 -3.59 10.96 -18.90
N CYS A 172 -3.78 11.16 -17.59
CA CYS A 172 -4.29 12.42 -17.04
C CYS A 172 -3.35 13.61 -17.31
N GLY A 173 -2.04 13.37 -17.39
CA GLY A 173 -1.03 14.35 -17.80
C GLY A 173 -0.94 14.57 -19.31
N GLY A 174 -1.80 13.94 -20.12
CA GLY A 174 -1.82 14.09 -21.58
C GLY A 174 -0.77 13.28 -22.33
N LEU A 175 -0.08 12.34 -21.66
CA LEU A 175 0.90 11.44 -22.28
C LEU A 175 0.22 10.17 -22.83
N ALA A 176 0.98 9.28 -23.50
CA ALA A 176 0.41 8.09 -24.11
C ALA A 176 -0.30 7.16 -23.11
N GLY A 177 -1.57 6.84 -23.36
CA GLY A 177 -2.32 5.79 -22.69
C GLY A 177 -2.23 4.44 -23.41
N SER A 178 -2.95 3.43 -22.93
CA SER A 178 -2.84 2.04 -23.41
C SER A 178 -3.97 1.60 -24.33
N LEU A 179 -4.93 2.46 -24.67
CA LEU A 179 -6.08 2.08 -25.49
C LEU A 179 -5.67 1.42 -26.82
N GLY A 180 -6.07 0.17 -27.00
CA GLY A 180 -5.73 -0.63 -28.18
C GLY A 180 -4.30 -1.21 -28.19
N HIS A 181 -3.51 -0.96 -27.12
CA HIS A 181 -2.14 -1.41 -26.98
C HIS A 181 -1.90 -2.25 -25.72
N GLU A 182 -2.94 -2.68 -25.01
CA GLU A 182 -2.85 -3.28 -23.68
C GLU A 182 -1.90 -4.49 -23.66
N SER A 183 -1.97 -5.36 -24.66
CA SER A 183 -1.09 -6.53 -24.79
C SER A 183 0.39 -6.16 -25.02
N SER A 184 0.67 -5.22 -25.92
CA SER A 184 2.05 -4.79 -26.20
C SER A 184 2.65 -4.04 -25.04
N ASP A 185 1.83 -3.22 -24.35
CA ASP A 185 2.24 -2.47 -23.19
C ASP A 185 2.55 -3.40 -22.00
N ALA A 186 1.65 -4.34 -21.70
CA ALA A 186 1.89 -5.36 -20.66
C ALA A 186 3.18 -6.15 -20.90
N HIS A 187 3.46 -6.53 -22.16
CA HIS A 187 4.70 -7.19 -22.52
C HIS A 187 5.93 -6.31 -22.27
N THR A 188 5.87 -5.04 -22.67
CA THR A 188 6.94 -4.05 -22.44
C THR A 188 7.17 -3.84 -20.93
N TYR A 189 6.10 -3.72 -20.14
CA TYR A 189 6.19 -3.59 -18.69
C TYR A 189 6.86 -4.82 -18.05
N ALA A 190 6.49 -6.01 -18.48
CA ALA A 190 7.12 -7.23 -18.01
C ALA A 190 8.63 -7.30 -18.36
N GLN A 191 9.02 -6.84 -19.55
CA GLN A 191 10.44 -6.75 -19.97
C GLN A 191 11.23 -5.73 -19.13
N TRP A 192 10.61 -4.63 -18.69
CA TRP A 192 11.24 -3.66 -17.78
C TRP A 192 11.30 -4.13 -16.34
N GLY A 193 10.69 -5.28 -16.02
CA GLY A 193 10.65 -5.82 -14.67
C GLY A 193 9.61 -5.16 -13.77
N VAL A 194 8.53 -4.62 -14.34
CA VAL A 194 7.43 -4.02 -13.57
C VAL A 194 6.74 -5.07 -12.69
N ASP A 195 6.41 -4.70 -11.45
CA ASP A 195 5.72 -5.51 -10.44
C ASP A 195 4.36 -4.93 -10.03
N TYR A 196 4.06 -3.70 -10.45
CA TYR A 196 2.85 -2.97 -10.06
C TYR A 196 2.46 -1.97 -11.13
N LEU A 197 1.20 -1.95 -11.53
CA LEU A 197 0.62 -1.00 -12.46
C LEU A 197 -0.54 -0.25 -11.81
N LYS A 198 -0.42 1.07 -11.62
CA LYS A 198 -1.56 1.96 -11.36
C LYS A 198 -2.19 2.28 -12.73
N TYR A 199 -3.47 1.92 -12.90
CA TYR A 199 -4.19 2.06 -14.16
C TYR A 199 -5.38 2.98 -13.99
N ASP A 200 -5.21 4.23 -14.44
CA ASP A 200 -6.04 5.36 -14.10
C ASP A 200 -7.02 5.72 -15.22
N TRP A 201 -8.27 5.95 -14.89
CA TRP A 201 -9.41 6.12 -15.82
C TRP A 201 -9.31 7.37 -16.74
N CYS A 202 -8.16 7.92 -17.00
CA CYS A 202 -7.98 9.15 -17.77
C CYS A 202 -8.33 8.95 -19.25
N SER A 203 -8.98 9.93 -19.86
CA SER A 203 -9.41 10.01 -21.27
C SER A 203 -10.28 8.87 -21.81
N TYR A 204 -10.57 7.83 -21.02
CA TYR A 204 -11.47 6.75 -21.47
C TYR A 204 -12.93 7.25 -21.62
N ASN A 205 -13.31 8.29 -20.89
CA ASN A 205 -14.59 8.99 -21.06
C ASN A 205 -14.78 9.49 -22.48
N ASP A 206 -13.74 10.08 -23.06
CA ASP A 206 -13.77 10.65 -24.41
C ASP A 206 -13.94 9.54 -25.45
N TYR A 207 -13.33 8.38 -25.19
CA TYR A 207 -13.50 7.19 -26.04
C TYR A 207 -14.93 6.62 -25.95
N LEU A 208 -15.54 6.59 -24.77
CA LEU A 208 -16.93 6.14 -24.61
C LEU A 208 -17.92 7.10 -25.28
N GLY A 209 -17.61 8.40 -25.30
CA GLY A 209 -18.42 9.41 -25.98
C GLY A 209 -19.82 9.63 -25.43
N THR A 210 -20.10 9.10 -24.22
CA THR A 210 -21.40 9.16 -23.56
C THR A 210 -21.26 9.71 -22.13
N PRO A 211 -22.30 10.35 -21.55
CA PRO A 211 -22.25 10.84 -20.18
C PRO A 211 -22.00 9.72 -19.15
N GLN A 212 -21.27 10.03 -18.09
CA GLN A 212 -20.85 9.10 -17.05
C GLN A 212 -22.03 8.35 -16.39
N ASP A 213 -23.14 9.03 -16.16
CA ASP A 213 -24.35 8.48 -15.54
C ASP A 213 -25.07 7.46 -16.43
N THR A 214 -24.68 7.35 -17.69
CA THR A 214 -25.23 6.37 -18.65
C THR A 214 -24.37 5.11 -18.79
N TRP A 215 -23.19 5.07 -18.18
CA TRP A 215 -22.27 3.91 -18.32
C TRP A 215 -22.79 2.70 -17.58
N SER A 216 -22.84 1.56 -18.26
CA SER A 216 -23.06 0.29 -17.61
C SER A 216 -21.85 -0.12 -16.77
N VAL A 217 -22.06 -0.98 -15.79
CA VAL A 217 -20.96 -1.56 -15.00
C VAL A 217 -19.96 -2.29 -15.91
N GLU A 218 -20.45 -3.00 -16.93
CA GLU A 218 -19.59 -3.72 -17.87
C GLU A 218 -18.70 -2.79 -18.69
N GLN A 219 -19.19 -1.62 -19.10
CA GLN A 219 -18.36 -0.60 -19.79
C GLN A 219 -17.21 -0.11 -18.90
N GLN A 220 -17.39 -0.11 -17.59
CA GLN A 220 -16.35 0.27 -16.65
C GLN A 220 -15.39 -0.88 -16.32
N ILE A 221 -15.88 -2.11 -16.24
CA ILE A 221 -15.07 -3.30 -15.98
C ILE A 221 -14.15 -3.60 -17.17
N LEU A 222 -14.66 -3.49 -18.39
CA LEU A 222 -14.02 -3.96 -19.61
C LEU A 222 -12.58 -3.47 -19.80
N PRO A 223 -12.27 -2.15 -19.72
CA PRO A 223 -10.91 -1.67 -19.95
C PRO A 223 -9.91 -2.15 -18.91
N PHE A 224 -10.34 -2.26 -17.64
CA PHE A 224 -9.49 -2.80 -16.57
C PHE A 224 -9.26 -4.30 -16.73
N ARG A 225 -10.31 -5.08 -17.03
CA ARG A 225 -10.21 -6.52 -17.30
C ARG A 225 -9.28 -6.80 -18.47
N LYS A 226 -9.40 -6.04 -19.57
CA LYS A 226 -8.54 -6.16 -20.74
C LYS A 226 -7.05 -5.98 -20.40
N MET A 227 -6.73 -5.00 -19.54
CA MET A 227 -5.36 -4.83 -19.06
C MET A 227 -4.97 -5.97 -18.11
N THR A 228 -5.82 -6.38 -17.17
CA THR A 228 -5.53 -7.54 -16.29
C THR A 228 -5.22 -8.80 -17.09
N ASP A 229 -6.01 -9.10 -18.12
CA ASP A 229 -5.80 -10.26 -18.98
C ASP A 229 -4.46 -10.16 -19.71
N ALA A 230 -4.10 -8.97 -20.20
CA ALA A 230 -2.82 -8.71 -20.84
C ALA A 230 -1.63 -8.89 -19.87
N LEU A 231 -1.74 -8.39 -18.64
CA LEU A 231 -0.73 -8.57 -17.60
C LEU A 231 -0.58 -10.04 -17.21
N ASN A 232 -1.69 -10.76 -17.06
CA ASN A 232 -1.71 -12.19 -16.73
C ASN A 232 -1.16 -13.07 -17.83
N ALA A 233 -1.22 -12.64 -19.09
CA ALA A 233 -0.60 -13.32 -20.22
C ALA A 233 0.92 -13.22 -20.24
N THR A 234 1.52 -12.32 -19.44
CA THR A 234 2.96 -12.24 -19.24
C THR A 234 3.44 -13.29 -18.24
N SER A 235 4.74 -13.62 -18.28
CA SER A 235 5.36 -14.52 -17.31
C SER A 235 5.65 -13.90 -15.94
N ARG A 236 5.29 -12.61 -15.75
CA ARG A 236 5.65 -11.84 -14.54
C ARG A 236 4.41 -11.49 -13.73
N ASP A 237 4.53 -11.54 -12.39
CA ASP A 237 3.50 -11.04 -11.48
C ASP A 237 3.52 -9.51 -11.46
N ILE A 238 2.45 -8.89 -11.96
CA ILE A 238 2.26 -7.44 -11.94
C ILE A 238 0.94 -7.17 -11.23
N LEU A 239 1.00 -6.53 -10.05
CA LEU A 239 -0.21 -6.11 -9.35
C LEU A 239 -0.94 -5.05 -10.17
N HIS A 240 -2.22 -5.23 -10.37
CA HIS A 240 -3.06 -4.26 -11.06
C HIS A 240 -3.88 -3.44 -10.06
N SER A 241 -3.59 -2.15 -9.99
CA SER A 241 -4.29 -1.15 -9.20
C SER A 241 -5.28 -0.39 -10.09
N VAL A 242 -6.55 -0.70 -9.90
CA VAL A 242 -7.66 -0.06 -10.60
C VAL A 242 -7.89 1.32 -10.01
N CYS A 243 -7.79 2.37 -10.84
CA CYS A 243 -8.01 3.74 -10.40
C CYS A 243 -9.10 4.41 -11.25
N ASN A 244 -10.30 4.51 -10.67
CA ASN A 244 -11.43 5.24 -11.26
C ASN A 244 -12.06 6.23 -10.27
N TRP A 245 -11.30 6.64 -9.24
CA TRP A 245 -11.66 7.66 -8.26
C TRP A 245 -12.94 7.36 -7.46
N GLY A 246 -13.30 6.09 -7.30
CA GLY A 246 -14.52 5.66 -6.58
C GLY A 246 -15.81 5.77 -7.40
N MET A 247 -15.72 6.10 -8.68
CA MET A 247 -16.90 6.24 -9.53
C MET A 247 -17.74 4.96 -9.57
N ASN A 248 -19.06 5.14 -9.55
CA ASN A 248 -20.04 4.08 -9.67
C ASN A 248 -19.81 2.91 -8.69
N GLN A 249 -19.39 3.25 -7.46
CA GLN A 249 -19.19 2.27 -6.39
C GLN A 249 -18.22 1.15 -6.82
N VAL A 250 -17.03 1.54 -7.29
CA VAL A 250 -16.00 0.63 -7.82
C VAL A 250 -15.76 -0.61 -6.94
N TRP A 251 -15.88 -0.49 -5.64
CA TRP A 251 -15.72 -1.59 -4.68
C TRP A 251 -16.74 -2.73 -4.86
N GLU A 252 -17.88 -2.49 -5.50
CA GLU A 252 -18.89 -3.53 -5.77
C GLU A 252 -18.56 -4.41 -6.98
N TRP A 253 -17.68 -3.93 -7.87
CA TRP A 253 -17.41 -4.62 -9.12
C TRP A 253 -15.92 -4.77 -9.49
N ALA A 254 -15.00 -4.06 -8.82
CA ALA A 254 -13.59 -4.05 -9.22
C ALA A 254 -12.90 -5.41 -9.12
N ASP A 255 -13.32 -6.30 -8.22
CA ASP A 255 -12.81 -7.67 -8.15
C ASP A 255 -13.08 -8.46 -9.43
N GLN A 256 -14.15 -8.12 -10.19
CA GLN A 256 -14.46 -8.73 -11.49
C GLN A 256 -13.48 -8.30 -12.59
N THR A 257 -12.69 -7.25 -12.37
CA THR A 257 -11.61 -6.87 -13.30
C THR A 257 -10.38 -7.77 -13.18
N GLY A 258 -10.25 -8.53 -12.08
CA GLY A 258 -9.06 -9.28 -11.71
C GLY A 258 -7.95 -8.41 -11.09
N GLY A 259 -8.19 -7.12 -10.84
CA GLY A 259 -7.29 -6.23 -10.12
C GLY A 259 -7.22 -6.56 -8.62
N GLN A 260 -6.09 -6.23 -7.97
CA GLN A 260 -5.83 -6.56 -6.57
C GLN A 260 -6.14 -5.42 -5.62
N LEU A 261 -6.30 -4.22 -6.11
CA LEU A 261 -6.70 -3.05 -5.32
C LEU A 261 -7.43 -2.03 -6.20
N TRP A 262 -8.25 -1.17 -5.58
CA TRP A 262 -9.03 -0.17 -6.30
C TRP A 262 -9.24 1.11 -5.48
N ARG A 263 -9.04 2.25 -6.15
CA ARG A 263 -9.26 3.58 -5.59
C ARG A 263 -10.73 3.79 -5.27
N THR A 264 -11.01 4.11 -4.00
CA THR A 264 -12.38 4.29 -3.47
C THR A 264 -12.83 5.74 -3.43
N SER A 265 -11.93 6.68 -3.79
CA SER A 265 -12.17 8.12 -3.72
C SER A 265 -11.40 8.89 -4.77
N GLY A 266 -11.72 10.16 -4.97
CA GLY A 266 -10.85 11.12 -5.66
C GLY A 266 -9.50 11.28 -4.96
N ASP A 267 -8.60 12.07 -5.58
CA ASP A 267 -7.25 12.26 -5.06
C ASP A 267 -7.24 12.99 -3.72
N ILE A 268 -6.37 12.51 -2.82
CA ILE A 268 -6.21 13.09 -1.50
C ILE A 268 -5.35 14.36 -1.56
N GLU A 269 -5.76 15.36 -0.78
CA GLU A 269 -4.99 16.58 -0.53
C GLU A 269 -4.56 16.65 0.94
N ASP A 270 -3.52 17.41 1.22
CA ASP A 270 -2.97 17.59 2.56
C ASP A 270 -3.80 18.58 3.41
N SER A 271 -5.09 18.28 3.56
CA SER A 271 -6.04 19.01 4.41
C SER A 271 -6.87 18.05 5.23
N TRP A 272 -7.29 18.49 6.43
CA TRP A 272 -8.18 17.70 7.28
C TRP A 272 -9.50 17.34 6.56
N VAL A 273 -10.04 18.26 5.78
CA VAL A 273 -11.30 18.02 5.04
C VAL A 273 -11.15 16.87 4.06
N SER A 274 -10.06 16.86 3.26
CA SER A 274 -9.78 15.77 2.32
C SER A 274 -9.53 14.47 3.07
N LEU A 275 -8.62 14.47 4.05
CA LEU A 275 -8.28 13.30 4.86
C LEU A 275 -9.50 12.69 5.54
N SER A 276 -10.31 13.51 6.22
CA SER A 276 -11.45 13.04 6.99
C SER A 276 -12.57 12.48 6.10
N ASN A 277 -12.87 13.14 4.99
CA ASN A 277 -13.88 12.67 4.03
C ASN A 277 -13.50 11.32 3.42
N ILE A 278 -12.25 11.17 3.01
CA ILE A 278 -11.76 9.92 2.39
C ILE A 278 -11.61 8.82 3.43
N GLY A 279 -10.92 9.10 4.53
CA GLY A 279 -10.56 8.10 5.52
C GLY A 279 -11.76 7.53 6.28
N PHE A 280 -12.65 8.37 6.79
CA PHE A 280 -13.82 7.89 7.55
C PHE A 280 -14.89 7.24 6.66
N ALA A 281 -14.93 7.57 5.35
CA ALA A 281 -15.82 6.89 4.41
C ALA A 281 -15.48 5.39 4.25
N GLN A 282 -14.23 4.99 4.50
CA GLN A 282 -13.81 3.58 4.39
C GLN A 282 -14.61 2.66 5.33
N SER A 283 -15.15 3.17 6.43
CA SER A 283 -15.96 2.37 7.36
C SER A 283 -17.22 1.74 6.75
N ALA A 284 -17.70 2.25 5.63
CA ALA A 284 -18.82 1.70 4.88
C ALA A 284 -18.42 0.59 3.89
N LEU A 285 -17.11 0.37 3.68
CA LEU A 285 -16.57 -0.49 2.61
C LEU A 285 -15.99 -1.81 3.15
N THR A 286 -16.28 -2.17 4.38
CA THR A 286 -15.65 -3.29 5.11
C THR A 286 -15.83 -4.64 4.41
N GLU A 287 -16.97 -4.87 3.76
CA GLU A 287 -17.31 -6.14 3.12
C GLU A 287 -16.53 -6.38 1.81
N PHE A 288 -15.97 -5.32 1.22
CA PHE A 288 -15.33 -5.38 -0.08
C PHE A 288 -13.80 -5.61 0.00
N SER A 289 -13.19 -5.47 1.20
CA SER A 289 -11.76 -5.66 1.40
C SER A 289 -11.44 -7.06 1.94
N ARG A 290 -10.47 -7.74 1.32
CA ARG A 290 -10.00 -9.07 1.70
C ARG A 290 -8.61 -9.35 1.11
N PRO A 291 -7.88 -10.39 1.55
CA PRO A 291 -6.61 -10.76 0.92
C PRO A 291 -6.72 -10.87 -0.60
N GLY A 292 -5.84 -10.17 -1.31
CA GLY A 292 -5.82 -10.09 -2.78
C GLY A 292 -6.84 -9.12 -3.39
N ALA A 293 -7.58 -8.37 -2.57
CA ALA A 293 -8.64 -7.46 -3.02
C ALA A 293 -8.79 -6.33 -1.98
N TRP A 294 -8.20 -5.13 -2.25
CA TRP A 294 -8.05 -4.08 -1.26
C TRP A 294 -8.71 -2.78 -1.67
N ASN A 295 -9.50 -2.19 -0.76
CA ASN A 295 -9.94 -0.80 -0.87
C ASN A 295 -8.73 0.13 -0.73
N ASP A 296 -8.54 1.04 -1.67
CA ASP A 296 -7.44 1.99 -1.70
C ASP A 296 -7.96 3.43 -1.54
N PRO A 297 -7.80 4.04 -0.36
CA PRO A 297 -8.22 5.43 -0.12
C PRO A 297 -7.18 6.47 -0.58
N ASP A 298 -6.19 6.08 -1.38
CA ASP A 298 -5.09 6.90 -1.89
C ASP A 298 -3.85 6.97 -0.98
N MET A 299 -2.86 7.80 -1.36
CA MET A 299 -1.53 7.89 -0.78
C MET A 299 -1.51 8.43 0.66
N LEU A 300 -0.39 8.19 1.34
CA LEU A 300 -0.06 8.83 2.61
C LEU A 300 0.64 10.18 2.36
N ILE A 301 -0.04 11.27 2.66
CA ILE A 301 0.42 12.66 2.45
C ILE A 301 1.04 13.25 3.71
N VAL A 302 2.11 12.64 4.17
CA VAL A 302 2.92 13.04 5.33
C VAL A 302 4.25 13.65 4.87
N GLY A 303 4.99 14.33 5.75
CA GLY A 303 6.31 14.88 5.42
C GLY A 303 6.26 15.96 4.32
N TRP A 304 7.17 15.91 3.35
CA TRP A 304 7.31 16.91 2.28
C TRP A 304 6.57 16.49 1.00
N VAL A 305 5.57 17.26 0.60
CA VAL A 305 4.70 17.07 -0.57
C VAL A 305 4.71 18.32 -1.45
N GLY A 306 4.07 18.30 -2.64
CA GLY A 306 4.05 19.49 -3.49
C GLY A 306 3.50 19.30 -4.91
N TRP A 307 3.24 18.06 -5.33
CA TRP A 307 2.73 17.72 -6.69
C TRP A 307 3.56 18.31 -7.83
N GLY A 308 4.85 18.57 -7.60
CA GLY A 308 5.74 19.18 -8.59
C GLY A 308 7.08 19.57 -8.00
N GLU A 309 7.76 20.58 -8.59
CA GLU A 309 9.10 20.99 -8.18
C GLU A 309 9.15 21.78 -6.86
N LYS A 310 8.03 22.42 -6.50
CA LYS A 310 7.94 23.24 -5.29
C LYS A 310 7.35 22.45 -4.15
N LEU A 311 8.22 21.85 -3.34
CA LEU A 311 7.81 21.09 -2.16
C LEU A 311 7.57 22.00 -0.96
N HIS A 312 6.64 21.58 -0.10
CA HIS A 312 6.35 22.14 1.22
C HIS A 312 6.10 21.02 2.23
N GLU A 313 6.23 21.29 3.51
CA GLU A 313 5.76 20.36 4.54
C GLU A 313 4.25 20.16 4.43
N THR A 314 3.77 18.95 4.66
CA THR A 314 2.33 18.69 4.70
C THR A 314 1.62 19.66 5.64
N ARG A 315 0.48 20.16 5.22
CA ARG A 315 -0.36 21.07 6.04
C ARG A 315 -1.13 20.33 7.14
N LEU A 316 -1.10 19.00 7.14
CA LEU A 316 -1.67 18.20 8.22
C LEU A 316 -0.87 18.39 9.51
N THR A 317 -1.56 18.68 10.59
CA THR A 317 -0.95 18.72 11.93
C THR A 317 -0.37 17.36 12.32
N PRO A 318 0.54 17.26 13.28
CA PRO A 318 1.02 15.97 13.78
C PRO A 318 -0.10 15.02 14.22
N ALA A 319 -1.15 15.53 14.87
CA ALA A 319 -2.30 14.74 15.29
C ALA A 319 -3.08 14.17 14.09
N GLU A 320 -3.28 14.96 13.05
CA GLU A 320 -3.92 14.53 11.81
C GLU A 320 -3.08 13.49 11.04
N GLN A 321 -1.76 13.62 11.05
CA GLN A 321 -0.87 12.61 10.45
C GLN A 321 -0.93 11.26 11.19
N TYR A 322 -1.03 11.25 12.53
CA TYR A 322 -1.32 10.03 13.29
C TYR A 322 -2.69 9.46 12.93
N THR A 323 -3.71 10.30 12.80
CA THR A 323 -5.07 9.91 12.40
C THR A 323 -5.06 9.33 10.99
N HIS A 324 -4.31 9.92 10.06
CA HIS A 324 -4.15 9.44 8.69
C HIS A 324 -3.65 7.99 8.65
N LEU A 325 -2.49 7.73 9.25
CA LEU A 325 -1.91 6.39 9.22
C LEU A 325 -2.74 5.38 10.04
N THR A 326 -3.41 5.83 11.10
CA THR A 326 -4.35 4.99 11.88
C THR A 326 -5.54 4.55 11.03
N LEU A 327 -6.19 5.48 10.31
CA LEU A 327 -7.33 5.17 9.41
C LEU A 327 -6.92 4.18 8.33
N TRP A 328 -5.81 4.41 7.61
CA TRP A 328 -5.31 3.51 6.57
C TRP A 328 -4.96 2.12 7.13
N SER A 329 -4.37 2.07 8.31
CA SER A 329 -4.04 0.79 8.95
C SER A 329 -5.30 0.04 9.41
N MET A 330 -6.28 0.73 9.95
CA MET A 330 -7.56 0.13 10.34
C MET A 330 -8.40 -0.30 9.13
N ALA A 331 -8.30 0.41 8.03
CA ALA A 331 -8.94 0.06 6.76
C ALA A 331 -8.26 -1.11 6.02
N ALA A 332 -7.14 -1.66 6.51
CA ALA A 332 -6.32 -2.61 5.76
C ALA A 332 -5.98 -2.11 4.34
N ALA A 333 -5.77 -0.80 4.21
CA ALA A 333 -5.53 -0.15 2.94
C ALA A 333 -4.08 -0.34 2.48
N PRO A 334 -3.81 -0.27 1.17
CA PRO A 334 -2.44 -0.07 0.68
C PRO A 334 -1.80 1.14 1.36
N LEU A 335 -0.53 1.01 1.73
CA LEU A 335 0.24 2.10 2.31
C LEU A 335 1.25 2.60 1.28
N MET A 336 0.90 3.66 0.55
CA MET A 336 1.77 4.27 -0.45
C MET A 336 2.18 5.67 0.00
N ILE A 337 3.47 5.83 0.37
CA ILE A 337 4.02 7.10 0.82
C ILE A 337 4.06 8.08 -0.36
N GLY A 338 3.48 9.27 -0.20
CA GLY A 338 3.45 10.31 -1.24
C GLY A 338 4.46 11.44 -1.04
N CYS A 339 5.39 11.34 -0.08
CA CYS A 339 6.35 12.42 0.23
C CYS A 339 7.74 12.19 -0.37
N ASP A 340 8.56 13.26 -0.36
CA ASP A 340 10.00 13.18 -0.69
C ASP A 340 10.77 12.47 0.42
N LEU A 341 11.11 11.20 0.20
CA LEU A 341 11.85 10.37 1.15
C LEU A 341 13.27 10.88 1.43
N SER A 342 13.85 11.71 0.59
CA SER A 342 15.17 12.30 0.83
C SER A 342 15.15 13.38 1.93
N ARG A 343 13.96 13.85 2.30
CA ARG A 343 13.71 14.86 3.34
C ARG A 343 13.01 14.32 4.58
N LEU A 344 13.12 13.02 4.85
CA LEU A 344 12.54 12.42 6.06
C LEU A 344 13.14 13.05 7.32
N ASP A 345 12.29 13.67 8.12
CA ASP A 345 12.62 14.07 9.49
C ASP A 345 12.36 12.94 10.50
N ALA A 346 12.75 13.13 11.75
CA ALA A 346 12.57 12.14 12.81
C ALA A 346 11.10 11.85 13.10
N PHE A 347 10.20 12.84 13.01
CA PHE A 347 8.78 12.66 13.21
C PHE A 347 8.17 11.79 12.12
N THR A 348 8.36 12.15 10.86
CA THR A 348 7.84 11.40 9.69
C THR A 348 8.42 9.98 9.64
N TYR A 349 9.72 9.82 9.94
CA TYR A 349 10.32 8.49 10.04
C TYR A 349 9.65 7.65 11.12
N ASN A 350 9.52 8.15 12.35
CA ASN A 350 8.92 7.41 13.45
C ASN A 350 7.45 7.06 13.20
N LEU A 351 6.72 7.94 12.50
CA LEU A 351 5.35 7.68 12.06
C LEU A 351 5.29 6.47 11.12
N LEU A 352 6.17 6.44 10.11
CA LEU A 352 6.20 5.41 9.06
C LEU A 352 6.90 4.11 9.49
N ALA A 353 7.73 4.14 10.52
CA ALA A 353 8.55 3.02 11.01
C ALA A 353 7.97 2.31 12.25
N ASN A 354 6.73 2.62 12.65
CA ASN A 354 6.11 1.95 13.78
C ASN A 354 5.65 0.54 13.40
N ASP A 355 6.44 -0.48 13.76
CA ASP A 355 6.17 -1.89 13.43
C ASP A 355 4.85 -2.41 14.00
N GLU A 356 4.35 -1.86 15.13
CA GLU A 356 3.07 -2.29 15.69
C GLU A 356 1.88 -1.79 14.87
N VAL A 357 1.96 -0.56 14.35
CA VAL A 357 0.97 -0.01 13.42
C VAL A 357 0.99 -0.75 12.08
N ILE A 358 2.20 -0.99 11.56
CA ILE A 358 2.40 -1.78 10.33
C ILE A 358 1.85 -3.20 10.51
N ALA A 359 2.07 -3.84 11.66
CA ALA A 359 1.56 -5.18 11.94
C ALA A 359 0.03 -5.24 11.91
N ILE A 360 -0.66 -4.19 12.38
CA ILE A 360 -2.12 -4.07 12.25
C ILE A 360 -2.51 -4.00 10.77
N ASN A 361 -1.89 -3.13 9.97
CA ASN A 361 -2.17 -3.02 8.55
C ASN A 361 -1.95 -4.35 7.82
N GLN A 362 -0.82 -5.01 8.08
CA GLN A 362 -0.34 -6.23 7.43
C GLN A 362 -0.88 -7.53 8.06
N ASP A 363 -1.90 -7.44 8.92
CA ASP A 363 -2.48 -8.64 9.53
C ASP A 363 -3.05 -9.59 8.47
N ILE A 364 -2.67 -10.88 8.58
CA ILE A 364 -2.98 -11.90 7.55
C ILE A 364 -4.47 -12.29 7.46
N LEU A 365 -5.28 -11.92 8.45
CA LEU A 365 -6.73 -12.07 8.37
C LEU A 365 -7.32 -11.18 7.27
N GLY A 366 -6.66 -10.06 6.97
CA GLY A 366 -7.03 -9.14 5.90
C GLY A 366 -8.38 -8.45 6.07
N LYS A 367 -8.99 -8.52 7.25
CA LYS A 367 -10.27 -7.86 7.53
C LYS A 367 -10.06 -6.38 7.79
N GLN A 368 -10.88 -5.56 7.19
CA GLN A 368 -10.99 -4.13 7.50
C GLN A 368 -11.74 -3.92 8.82
N ALA A 369 -11.48 -2.81 9.52
CA ALA A 369 -12.17 -2.44 10.75
C ALA A 369 -13.63 -2.02 10.50
N ASN A 370 -14.48 -2.32 11.48
CA ASN A 370 -15.85 -1.81 11.54
C ASN A 370 -15.90 -0.56 12.43
N CYS A 371 -16.69 0.43 12.05
CA CYS A 371 -17.07 1.53 12.93
C CYS A 371 -18.15 1.05 13.90
N ILE A 372 -17.77 0.81 15.17
CA ILE A 372 -18.67 0.26 16.20
C ILE A 372 -19.40 1.35 16.99
N PHE A 373 -18.94 2.60 16.88
CA PHE A 373 -19.59 3.76 17.48
C PHE A 373 -19.24 5.02 16.69
N LYS A 374 -20.21 5.88 16.42
CA LYS A 374 -20.02 7.21 15.84
C LYS A 374 -21.06 8.22 16.30
N ASN A 375 -20.64 9.46 16.43
CA ASN A 375 -21.48 10.65 16.56
C ASN A 375 -20.81 11.83 15.85
N LYS A 376 -21.27 13.06 16.07
CA LYS A 376 -20.71 14.27 15.44
C LYS A 376 -19.30 14.63 15.94
N GLU A 377 -18.89 14.10 17.08
CA GLU A 377 -17.66 14.50 17.77
C GLU A 377 -16.58 13.42 17.76
N GLU A 378 -16.95 12.14 17.60
CA GLU A 378 -16.04 11.03 17.76
C GLU A 378 -16.48 9.77 16.97
N GLN A 379 -15.50 8.96 16.62
CA GLN A 379 -15.72 7.60 16.09
C GLN A 379 -14.84 6.60 16.84
N VAL A 380 -15.33 5.36 16.93
CA VAL A 380 -14.60 4.20 17.46
C VAL A 380 -14.64 3.08 16.44
N TRP A 381 -13.46 2.64 16.03
CA TRP A 381 -13.30 1.56 15.05
C TRP A 381 -12.68 0.34 15.69
N LEU A 382 -13.16 -0.85 15.34
CA LEU A 382 -12.68 -2.13 15.85
C LEU A 382 -12.28 -3.05 14.70
N ARG A 383 -11.08 -3.59 14.77
CA ARG A 383 -10.54 -4.56 13.82
C ARG A 383 -10.16 -5.86 14.54
N GLU A 384 -10.61 -7.00 14.01
CA GLU A 384 -10.16 -8.32 14.44
C GLU A 384 -8.81 -8.65 13.81
N LEU A 385 -7.90 -9.27 14.58
CA LEU A 385 -6.59 -9.68 14.13
C LEU A 385 -6.44 -11.21 14.18
N ALA A 386 -5.55 -11.75 13.36
CA ALA A 386 -5.37 -13.19 13.18
C ALA A 386 -4.93 -13.95 14.43
N ASP A 387 -4.28 -13.27 15.38
CA ASP A 387 -3.86 -13.84 16.66
C ASP A 387 -4.95 -13.85 17.74
N GLY A 388 -6.15 -13.37 17.39
CA GLY A 388 -7.31 -13.27 18.28
C GLY A 388 -7.34 -11.99 19.14
N THR A 389 -6.35 -11.13 19.04
CA THR A 389 -6.40 -9.78 19.62
C THR A 389 -7.28 -8.86 18.77
N LYS A 390 -7.60 -7.69 19.31
CA LYS A 390 -8.39 -6.67 18.57
C LYS A 390 -7.66 -5.34 18.57
N ALA A 391 -7.61 -4.69 17.40
CA ALA A 391 -7.18 -3.31 17.30
C ALA A 391 -8.38 -2.38 17.45
N LEU A 392 -8.28 -1.41 18.35
CA LEU A 392 -9.29 -0.38 18.60
C LEU A 392 -8.68 0.98 18.28
N ALA A 393 -9.33 1.73 17.39
CA ALA A 393 -8.98 3.12 17.12
C ALA A 393 -10.07 4.06 17.68
N LEU A 394 -9.62 5.11 18.35
CA LEU A 394 -10.44 6.18 18.90
C LEU A 394 -10.13 7.46 18.15
N PHE A 395 -11.12 8.15 17.63
CA PHE A 395 -10.94 9.37 16.85
C PHE A 395 -11.71 10.56 17.42
N ASN A 396 -11.03 11.66 17.62
CA ASN A 396 -11.63 12.97 17.91
C ASN A 396 -11.85 13.72 16.59
N LEU A 397 -13.11 14.06 16.27
CA LEU A 397 -13.48 14.79 15.04
C LEU A 397 -13.54 16.31 15.24
N MET A 398 -13.28 16.79 16.47
CA MET A 398 -13.45 18.19 16.83
C MET A 398 -12.17 18.99 16.62
N GLU A 399 -12.33 20.30 16.32
CA GLU A 399 -11.26 21.31 16.20
C GLU A 399 -10.55 21.63 17.52
N LYS A 400 -10.81 20.87 18.57
CA LYS A 400 -10.25 21.08 19.90
C LYS A 400 -9.93 19.77 20.60
N LYS A 401 -8.96 19.81 21.47
CA LYS A 401 -8.65 18.71 22.39
C LYS A 401 -9.88 18.33 23.21
N ARG A 402 -10.07 17.02 23.40
CA ARG A 402 -11.12 16.51 24.28
C ARG A 402 -10.69 15.27 25.04
N THR A 403 -11.34 15.03 26.16
CA THR A 403 -11.26 13.79 26.92
C THR A 403 -12.40 12.89 26.47
N MET A 404 -12.06 11.79 25.83
CA MET A 404 -13.00 10.77 25.38
C MET A 404 -13.25 9.77 26.50
N VAL A 405 -14.51 9.49 26.82
CA VAL A 405 -14.92 8.50 27.81
C VAL A 405 -15.01 7.11 27.16
N LEU A 406 -14.36 6.13 27.80
CA LEU A 406 -14.29 4.76 27.27
C LEU A 406 -15.39 3.90 27.89
N ASP A 407 -16.39 3.55 27.10
CA ASP A 407 -17.50 2.72 27.51
C ASP A 407 -17.40 1.31 26.93
N TRP A 408 -16.55 0.49 27.56
CA TRP A 408 -16.27 -0.88 27.14
C TRP A 408 -17.51 -1.76 27.03
N LYS A 409 -18.51 -1.53 27.88
CA LYS A 409 -19.77 -2.27 27.88
C LYS A 409 -20.63 -1.89 26.68
N LYS A 410 -20.76 -0.59 26.43
CA LYS A 410 -21.52 -0.06 25.28
C LYS A 410 -20.95 -0.57 23.95
N TRP A 411 -19.63 -0.71 23.87
CA TRP A 411 -18.93 -1.19 22.68
C TRP A 411 -18.84 -2.73 22.58
N GLY A 412 -19.36 -3.47 23.58
CA GLY A 412 -19.32 -4.94 23.60
C GLY A 412 -17.92 -5.53 23.85
N LEU A 413 -17.03 -4.78 24.55
CA LEU A 413 -15.61 -5.11 24.76
C LEU A 413 -15.26 -5.43 26.22
N ASN A 414 -16.26 -5.67 27.06
CA ASN A 414 -16.09 -5.89 28.51
C ASN A 414 -15.49 -7.29 28.86
N ASP A 415 -15.35 -8.18 27.90
CA ASP A 415 -14.68 -9.49 28.03
C ASP A 415 -13.14 -9.38 27.85
N LEU A 416 -12.65 -8.26 27.33
CA LEU A 416 -11.23 -7.97 27.16
C LEU A 416 -10.63 -7.43 28.46
N LYS A 417 -9.36 -7.73 28.73
CA LYS A 417 -8.73 -7.50 30.03
C LYS A 417 -7.61 -6.48 30.01
N GLU A 418 -6.84 -6.44 28.96
CA GLU A 418 -5.62 -5.62 28.87
C GLU A 418 -5.60 -4.78 27.61
N ALA A 419 -4.93 -3.63 27.69
CA ALA A 419 -4.72 -2.72 26.58
C ALA A 419 -3.24 -2.35 26.44
N ARG A 420 -2.79 -2.20 25.18
CA ARG A 420 -1.50 -1.64 24.80
C ARG A 420 -1.70 -0.45 23.87
N ASP A 421 -1.05 0.67 24.17
CA ASP A 421 -0.98 1.85 23.30
C ASP A 421 0.04 1.57 22.19
N VAL A 422 -0.43 1.47 20.97
CA VAL A 422 0.35 1.09 19.80
C VAL A 422 1.29 2.22 19.36
N TRP A 423 0.80 3.46 19.38
CA TRP A 423 1.61 4.60 18.98
C TRP A 423 2.76 4.89 19.96
N ARG A 424 2.51 4.72 21.25
CA ARG A 424 3.52 4.91 22.30
C ARG A 424 4.27 3.63 22.66
N GLN A 425 3.88 2.49 22.04
CA GLN A 425 4.45 1.15 22.28
C GLN A 425 4.50 0.80 23.78
N LYS A 426 3.41 1.13 24.50
CA LYS A 426 3.34 1.05 25.96
C LYS A 426 2.13 0.25 26.43
N ASP A 427 2.38 -0.71 27.32
CA ASP A 427 1.30 -1.42 28.00
C ASP A 427 0.56 -0.47 28.96
N LEU A 428 -0.76 -0.45 28.86
CA LEU A 428 -1.64 0.38 29.68
C LEU A 428 -2.23 -0.40 30.86
N GLY A 429 -2.00 -1.72 30.92
CA GLY A 429 -2.50 -2.61 31.95
C GLY A 429 -3.98 -2.94 31.79
N LYS A 430 -4.68 -3.11 32.92
CA LYS A 430 -6.05 -3.62 32.93
C LYS A 430 -7.04 -2.65 32.30
N LEU A 431 -7.81 -3.14 31.33
CA LEU A 431 -8.84 -2.38 30.60
C LEU A 431 -9.85 -1.74 31.55
N ALA A 432 -10.22 -2.44 32.63
CA ALA A 432 -11.17 -1.95 33.64
C ALA A 432 -10.72 -0.64 34.32
N ASN A 433 -9.41 -0.34 34.35
CA ASN A 433 -8.86 0.87 34.92
C ASN A 433 -8.77 2.03 33.91
N LEU A 434 -8.87 1.74 32.61
CA LEU A 434 -8.80 2.73 31.55
C LEU A 434 -10.20 3.30 31.28
N LYS A 435 -10.47 4.49 31.79
CA LYS A 435 -11.79 5.14 31.75
C LYS A 435 -11.89 6.24 30.72
N THR A 436 -10.76 6.91 30.43
CA THR A 436 -10.73 8.05 29.53
C THR A 436 -9.43 8.08 28.72
N ARG A 437 -9.48 8.76 27.58
CA ARG A 437 -8.30 9.13 26.77
C ARG A 437 -8.38 10.58 26.34
N ASP A 438 -7.28 11.31 26.47
CA ASP A 438 -7.16 12.67 25.97
C ASP A 438 -6.67 12.64 24.53
N LEU A 439 -7.45 13.17 23.62
CA LEU A 439 -7.14 13.25 22.20
C LEU A 439 -7.03 14.72 21.77
N GLU A 440 -5.96 15.05 21.06
CA GLU A 440 -5.79 16.38 20.46
C GLU A 440 -6.89 16.66 19.42
N ALA A 441 -6.99 17.92 18.94
CA ALA A 441 -7.86 18.26 17.81
C ALA A 441 -7.54 17.33 16.63
N HIS A 442 -8.57 16.69 16.06
CA HIS A 442 -8.46 15.71 14.96
C HIS A 442 -7.54 14.51 15.26
N GLY A 443 -7.19 14.32 16.53
CA GLY A 443 -6.27 13.29 16.98
C GLY A 443 -6.92 11.93 17.19
N CYS A 444 -6.08 10.92 17.34
CA CYS A 444 -6.50 9.54 17.58
C CYS A 444 -5.68 8.85 18.67
N ASP A 445 -6.21 7.71 19.13
CA ASP A 445 -5.45 6.66 19.81
C ASP A 445 -5.65 5.34 19.07
N LEU A 446 -4.63 4.48 19.11
CA LEU A 446 -4.68 3.13 18.57
C LEU A 446 -4.24 2.15 19.63
N LEU A 447 -5.11 1.23 19.98
CA LEU A 447 -4.92 0.26 21.07
C LEU A 447 -4.98 -1.17 20.55
N ILE A 448 -4.13 -2.05 21.06
CA ILE A 448 -4.33 -3.50 20.99
C ILE A 448 -4.99 -3.96 22.28
N LEU A 449 -6.09 -4.68 22.15
CA LEU A 449 -6.88 -5.23 23.24
C LEU A 449 -6.73 -6.75 23.31
N LYS A 450 -6.52 -7.27 24.51
CA LYS A 450 -6.29 -8.72 24.78
C LYS A 450 -7.32 -9.27 25.77
N LYS A 451 -7.59 -10.58 25.69
CA LYS A 451 -8.41 -11.34 26.66
C LYS A 451 -7.69 -11.57 27.97
#